data_f9f63a27cba9212f3dad3dc7ace81900
#
_entry.id   f9f63a27cba9212f3dad3dc7ace81900
#
_cell.length_a   1.000
_cell.length_b   1.000
_cell.length_c   1.000
_cell.angle_alpha   90.00
_cell.angle_beta   90.00
_cell.angle_gamma   90.00
#
_symmetry.space_group_name_H-M   'P 1'
#
loop_
_entity.id
_entity.type
_entity.pdbx_description
1 polymer ?
#
loop_
_entity_poly.entity_id
_entity_poly.type
_entity_poly.pdbx_seq_one_letter_code
_entity_poly.pdbx_strand_id
1 'polypeptide(L)'
;MRDLHNNIAPKRVISPVSVADNTAQVGQIIDRQGFQALEYVILTGSLSDADATFTVLLEEGDASNLSDAAAVADADLLGTEALASFTFAADDKVFKLGYKGNKRYTRLTITPAGNASAALLAAVAILGDPQLAPTANPPA
;
A
#
# COMPACT_ATOMS: atom_id res chain seq x y z
N MET A 1 22.42 9.33 -2.10
CA MET A 1 22.34 7.95 -2.63
C MET A 1 21.98 8.00 -4.10
N ARG A 2 22.79 7.39 -4.95
CA ARG A 2 22.55 7.34 -6.40
C ARG A 2 22.08 5.97 -6.86
N ASP A 3 22.24 4.94 -6.02
CA ASP A 3 21.88 3.57 -6.34
C ASP A 3 20.63 3.17 -5.55
N LEU A 4 19.48 3.52 -6.08
CA LEU A 4 18.20 3.07 -5.54
C LEU A 4 17.98 1.58 -5.84
N HIS A 5 18.41 1.13 -7.01
CA HIS A 5 18.14 -0.22 -7.53
C HIS A 5 18.55 -1.33 -6.55
N ASN A 6 19.78 -1.24 -6.03
CA ASN A 6 20.33 -2.27 -5.14
C ASN A 6 19.90 -2.11 -3.68
N ASN A 7 19.13 -1.07 -3.35
CA ASN A 7 18.77 -0.72 -1.97
C ASN A 7 17.27 -0.73 -1.70
N ILE A 8 16.47 -1.22 -2.64
CA ILE A 8 15.03 -1.38 -2.45
C ILE A 8 14.59 -2.79 -2.83
N ALA A 9 13.47 -3.23 -2.25
CA ALA A 9 12.78 -4.46 -2.60
C ALA A 9 11.29 -4.15 -2.80
N PRO A 10 10.84 -3.94 -4.05
CA PRO A 10 9.41 -3.77 -4.31
C PRO A 10 8.65 -5.07 -4.09
N LYS A 11 7.47 -4.98 -3.52
CA LYS A 11 6.56 -6.11 -3.31
C LYS A 11 5.19 -5.78 -3.86
N ARG A 12 4.55 -6.76 -4.49
CA ARG A 12 3.15 -6.62 -4.94
C ARG A 12 2.23 -6.52 -3.71
N VAL A 13 1.37 -5.54 -3.69
CA VAL A 13 0.34 -5.36 -2.66
C VAL A 13 -1.04 -5.65 -3.23
N ILE A 14 -1.45 -4.91 -4.23
CA ILE A 14 -2.71 -5.13 -4.95
C ILE A 14 -2.36 -5.21 -6.43
N SER A 15 -2.60 -6.38 -7.05
CA SER A 15 -2.40 -6.53 -8.49
C SER A 15 -3.33 -5.57 -9.23
N PRO A 16 -2.94 -5.09 -10.42
CA PRO A 16 -3.82 -4.25 -11.21
C PRO A 16 -5.20 -4.89 -11.32
N VAL A 17 -6.22 -4.15 -10.91
CA VAL A 17 -7.60 -4.66 -10.83
C VAL A 17 -8.58 -3.59 -11.27
N SER A 18 -9.70 -4.04 -11.85
CA SER A 18 -10.84 -3.20 -12.12
C SER A 18 -11.91 -3.51 -11.07
N VAL A 19 -12.20 -2.56 -10.21
CA VAL A 19 -13.18 -2.70 -9.12
C VAL A 19 -14.46 -2.03 -9.56
N ALA A 20 -15.55 -2.80 -9.66
CA ALA A 20 -16.83 -2.29 -10.15
C ALA A 20 -17.91 -2.26 -9.06
N ASP A 21 -17.53 -2.46 -7.81
CA ASP A 21 -18.44 -2.46 -6.67
C ASP A 21 -17.73 -1.89 -5.44
N ASN A 22 -18.31 -2.08 -4.26
CA ASN A 22 -17.73 -1.61 -3.00
C ASN A 22 -16.91 -2.66 -2.25
N THR A 23 -16.49 -3.73 -2.92
CA THR A 23 -15.66 -4.76 -2.30
C THR A 23 -14.30 -4.20 -1.89
N ALA A 24 -13.95 -4.35 -0.64
CA ALA A 24 -12.65 -3.91 -0.13
C ALA A 24 -11.52 -4.65 -0.84
N GLN A 25 -10.52 -3.91 -1.29
CA GLN A 25 -9.32 -4.45 -1.90
C GLN A 25 -8.28 -4.64 -0.81
N VAL A 26 -8.21 -5.87 -0.28
CA VAL A 26 -7.29 -6.22 0.81
C VAL A 26 -5.94 -6.58 0.18
N GLY A 27 -4.91 -5.83 0.52
CA GLY A 27 -3.57 -6.06 -0.02
C GLY A 27 -2.90 -7.29 0.58
N GLN A 28 -1.78 -7.68 -0.03
CA GLN A 28 -0.94 -8.75 0.50
C GLN A 28 -0.29 -8.30 1.81
N ILE A 29 -0.08 -9.26 2.71
CA ILE A 29 0.67 -9.02 3.95
C ILE A 29 2.14 -8.83 3.58
N ILE A 30 2.74 -7.74 4.04
CA ILE A 30 4.13 -7.40 3.79
C ILE A 30 4.95 -7.72 5.03
N ASP A 31 5.95 -8.59 4.87
CA ASP A 31 6.93 -8.91 5.90
C ASP A 31 8.11 -7.95 5.77
N ARG A 32 8.36 -7.17 6.81
CA ARG A 32 9.43 -6.17 6.82
C ARG A 32 10.77 -6.72 7.29
N GLN A 33 10.88 -7.99 7.58
CA GLN A 33 12.12 -8.56 8.09
C GLN A 33 13.29 -8.26 7.14
N GLY A 34 14.37 -7.69 7.70
CA GLY A 34 15.57 -7.34 6.93
C GLY A 34 15.57 -5.93 6.37
N PHE A 35 14.52 -5.13 6.62
CA PHE A 35 14.40 -3.76 6.11
C PHE A 35 13.94 -2.82 7.21
N GLN A 36 14.50 -1.59 7.21
CA GLN A 36 14.11 -0.55 8.16
C GLN A 36 13.00 0.34 7.62
N ALA A 37 12.95 0.54 6.31
CA ALA A 37 12.04 1.47 5.67
C ALA A 37 10.96 0.75 4.87
N LEU A 38 9.75 1.30 4.87
CA LEU A 38 8.62 0.80 4.10
C LEU A 38 7.77 1.96 3.60
N GLU A 39 7.49 1.93 2.31
CA GLU A 39 6.60 2.89 1.66
C GLU A 39 5.61 2.14 0.79
N TYR A 40 4.32 2.40 0.99
CA TYR A 40 3.27 1.94 0.09
C TYR A 40 3.05 2.96 -1.00
N VAL A 41 2.91 2.49 -2.23
CA VAL A 41 2.64 3.31 -3.42
C VAL A 41 1.39 2.78 -4.09
N ILE A 42 0.40 3.66 -4.27
CA ILE A 42 -0.88 3.34 -4.90
C ILE A 42 -0.92 4.03 -6.25
N LEU A 43 -1.30 3.28 -7.27
CA LEU A 43 -1.42 3.79 -8.64
C LEU A 43 -2.86 3.66 -9.08
N THR A 44 -3.46 4.73 -9.57
CA THR A 44 -4.80 4.73 -10.12
C THR A 44 -4.76 4.84 -11.65
N GLY A 45 -5.77 4.25 -12.28
CA GLY A 45 -6.07 4.50 -13.69
C GLY A 45 -7.37 5.30 -13.80
N SER A 46 -8.27 4.89 -14.69
CA SER A 46 -9.56 5.51 -14.83
C SER A 46 -10.49 5.13 -13.68
N LEU A 47 -11.14 6.11 -13.08
CA LEU A 47 -12.11 5.96 -11.99
C LEU A 47 -13.44 6.52 -12.49
N SER A 48 -14.33 5.64 -12.93
CA SER A 48 -15.48 6.04 -13.77
C SER A 48 -16.68 6.58 -12.99
N ASP A 49 -16.84 6.18 -11.72
CA ASP A 49 -18.05 6.53 -10.96
C ASP A 49 -17.85 7.85 -10.22
N ALA A 50 -18.65 8.86 -10.56
CA ALA A 50 -18.57 10.20 -9.97
C ALA A 50 -18.90 10.23 -8.47
N ASP A 51 -19.55 9.21 -7.94
CA ASP A 51 -19.90 9.12 -6.52
C ASP A 51 -18.88 8.35 -5.70
N ALA A 52 -17.88 7.75 -6.35
CA ALA A 52 -16.95 6.85 -5.71
C ALA A 52 -15.93 7.58 -4.82
N THR A 53 -15.70 7.01 -3.64
CA THR A 53 -14.61 7.36 -2.75
C THR A 53 -13.82 6.09 -2.40
N PHE A 54 -12.52 6.25 -2.14
CA PHE A 54 -11.63 5.14 -1.85
C PHE A 54 -10.84 5.48 -0.60
N THR A 55 -11.09 4.72 0.47
CA THR A 55 -10.47 4.95 1.78
C THR A 55 -9.34 3.97 1.99
N VAL A 56 -8.18 4.48 2.35
CA VAL A 56 -6.97 3.69 2.62
C VAL A 56 -6.84 3.46 4.12
N LEU A 57 -6.58 2.21 4.49
CA LEU A 57 -6.28 1.79 5.85
C LEU A 57 -4.98 1.00 5.86
N LEU A 58 -4.09 1.32 6.78
CA LEU A 58 -2.89 0.53 7.03
C LEU A 58 -3.01 -0.16 8.39
N GLU A 59 -2.80 -1.47 8.40
CA GLU A 59 -2.83 -2.29 9.59
C GLU A 59 -1.46 -2.91 9.85
N GLU A 60 -1.18 -3.19 11.12
CA GLU A 60 0.08 -3.79 11.57
C GLU A 60 -0.15 -4.92 12.55
N GLY A 61 0.86 -5.79 12.69
CA GLY A 61 0.84 -6.87 13.68
C GLY A 61 2.13 -7.65 13.71
N ASP A 62 2.23 -8.53 14.70
CA ASP A 62 3.39 -9.42 14.87
C ASP A 62 3.12 -10.84 14.35
N ALA A 63 1.86 -11.20 14.14
CA ALA A 63 1.48 -12.50 13.58
C ALA A 63 1.57 -12.48 12.06
N SER A 64 2.14 -13.54 11.46
CA SER A 64 2.35 -13.62 10.03
C SER A 64 1.06 -13.61 9.20
N ASN A 65 -0.06 -14.03 9.81
CA ASN A 65 -1.38 -14.00 9.20
C ASN A 65 -2.19 -12.76 9.59
N LEU A 66 -1.58 -11.84 10.36
CA LEU A 66 -2.24 -10.65 10.90
C LEU A 66 -3.52 -10.96 11.70
N SER A 67 -3.53 -12.08 12.43
CA SER A 67 -4.62 -12.39 13.36
C SER A 67 -4.72 -11.35 14.48
N ASP A 68 -3.62 -10.63 14.75
CA ASP A 68 -3.51 -9.55 15.72
C ASP A 68 -3.58 -8.16 15.09
N ALA A 69 -4.09 -8.04 13.86
CA ALA A 69 -4.10 -6.79 13.12
C ALA A 69 -4.76 -5.66 13.89
N ALA A 70 -4.10 -4.51 13.90
CA ALA A 70 -4.61 -3.27 14.46
C ALA A 70 -4.26 -2.13 13.51
N ALA A 71 -5.11 -1.11 13.47
CA ALA A 71 -4.82 0.09 12.68
C ALA A 71 -3.53 0.74 13.18
N VAL A 72 -2.68 1.15 12.25
CA VAL A 72 -1.42 1.83 12.58
C VAL A 72 -1.74 3.19 13.20
N ALA A 73 -1.10 3.51 14.33
CA ALA A 73 -1.23 4.82 14.96
C ALA A 73 -0.67 5.91 14.04
N ASP A 74 -1.28 7.08 14.03
CA ASP A 74 -0.85 8.20 13.18
C ASP A 74 0.62 8.57 13.40
N ALA A 75 1.12 8.41 14.62
CA ALA A 75 2.53 8.69 14.94
C ALA A 75 3.50 7.73 14.22
N ASP A 76 3.04 6.56 13.79
CA ASP A 76 3.84 5.56 13.11
C ASP A 76 3.67 5.61 11.58
N LEU A 77 2.90 6.56 11.08
CA LEU A 77 2.74 6.81 9.66
C LEU A 77 3.63 7.95 9.19
N LEU A 78 4.10 7.86 7.97
CA LEU A 78 4.70 8.96 7.21
C LEU A 78 3.69 9.40 6.16
N GLY A 79 3.20 10.61 6.29
CA GLY A 79 1.99 11.06 5.64
C GLY A 79 0.76 10.65 6.44
N THR A 80 -0.40 10.68 5.84
CA THR A 80 -1.66 10.28 6.46
C THR A 80 -2.46 9.38 5.57
N GLU A 81 -3.30 8.55 6.17
CA GLU A 81 -4.23 7.72 5.40
C GLU A 81 -5.20 8.59 4.60
N ALA A 82 -5.57 9.76 5.12
CA ALA A 82 -6.43 10.71 4.41
C ALA A 82 -5.77 11.25 3.13
N LEU A 83 -4.45 11.53 3.18
CA LEU A 83 -3.71 12.00 2.00
C LEU A 83 -3.49 10.88 0.97
N ALA A 84 -3.50 9.63 1.40
CA ALA A 84 -3.39 8.48 0.52
C ALA A 84 -4.75 8.02 -0.03
N SER A 85 -5.84 8.49 0.56
CA SER A 85 -7.21 8.20 0.12
C SER A 85 -7.58 9.13 -1.04
N PHE A 86 -8.52 8.70 -1.88
CA PHE A 86 -8.83 9.43 -3.10
C PHE A 86 -10.30 9.26 -3.49
N THR A 87 -10.73 10.06 -4.46
CA THR A 87 -12.06 10.03 -5.04
C THR A 87 -11.98 9.77 -6.55
N PHE A 88 -13.11 9.72 -7.20
CA PHE A 88 -13.20 9.55 -8.65
C PHE A 88 -12.35 10.57 -9.44
N ALA A 89 -12.08 11.74 -8.87
CA ALA A 89 -11.31 12.78 -9.54
C ALA A 89 -9.81 12.49 -9.64
N ALA A 90 -9.36 11.37 -9.08
CA ALA A 90 -7.94 11.01 -9.02
C ALA A 90 -7.52 10.06 -10.15
N ASP A 91 -8.01 10.28 -11.38
CA ASP A 91 -7.59 9.48 -12.53
C ASP A 91 -6.09 9.65 -12.79
N ASP A 92 -5.42 8.52 -13.07
CA ASP A 92 -4.02 8.48 -13.48
C ASP A 92 -3.08 9.16 -12.47
N LYS A 93 -3.29 8.92 -11.18
CA LYS A 93 -2.52 9.50 -10.08
C LYS A 93 -1.71 8.44 -9.32
N VAL A 94 -0.77 8.93 -8.54
CA VAL A 94 0.03 8.11 -7.63
C VAL A 94 -0.10 8.69 -6.22
N PHE A 95 -0.33 7.80 -5.25
CA PHE A 95 -0.38 8.15 -3.83
C PHE A 95 0.64 7.33 -3.08
N LYS A 96 1.09 7.83 -1.94
CA LYS A 96 2.05 7.11 -1.10
C LYS A 96 1.69 7.24 0.37
N LEU A 97 2.07 6.22 1.14
CA LEU A 97 1.90 6.17 2.59
C LEU A 97 3.08 5.39 3.18
N GLY A 98 3.82 6.02 4.07
CA GLY A 98 4.98 5.40 4.70
C GLY A 98 4.66 4.85 6.07
N TYR A 99 5.45 3.86 6.49
CA TYR A 99 5.33 3.22 7.79
C TYR A 99 6.68 3.26 8.52
N LYS A 100 6.66 3.72 9.75
CA LYS A 100 7.85 3.75 10.63
C LYS A 100 7.62 3.10 11.98
N GLY A 101 6.57 2.29 12.12
CA GLY A 101 6.30 1.54 13.33
C GLY A 101 7.23 0.35 13.52
N ASN A 102 7.00 -0.41 14.58
CA ASN A 102 7.90 -1.48 15.00
C ASN A 102 7.37 -2.90 14.72
N LYS A 103 6.19 -3.03 14.13
CA LYS A 103 5.62 -4.35 13.86
C LYS A 103 6.25 -4.96 12.62
N ARG A 104 6.36 -6.29 12.61
CA ARG A 104 6.97 -7.01 11.50
C ARG A 104 6.09 -7.04 10.25
N TYR A 105 4.79 -7.20 10.43
CA TYR A 105 3.85 -7.39 9.33
C TYR A 105 2.91 -6.20 9.20
N THR A 106 2.64 -5.82 7.96
CA THR A 106 1.70 -4.75 7.63
C THR A 106 0.80 -5.16 6.46
N ARG A 107 -0.36 -4.51 6.34
CA ARG A 107 -1.30 -4.74 5.25
C ARG A 107 -2.04 -3.46 4.92
N LEU A 108 -2.07 -3.13 3.64
CA LEU A 108 -2.84 -2.01 3.11
C LEU A 108 -4.18 -2.52 2.56
N THR A 109 -5.25 -1.81 2.90
CA THR A 109 -6.58 -2.09 2.36
C THR A 109 -7.15 -0.81 1.77
N ILE A 110 -7.73 -0.90 0.57
CA ILE A 110 -8.44 0.20 -0.08
C ILE A 110 -9.91 -0.19 -0.16
N THR A 111 -10.76 0.59 0.51
CA THR A 111 -12.19 0.31 0.58
C THR A 111 -12.97 1.33 -0.26
N PRO A 112 -13.59 0.90 -1.36
CA PRO A 112 -14.48 1.76 -2.13
C PRO A 112 -15.79 2.00 -1.40
N ALA A 113 -16.39 3.15 -1.65
CA ALA A 113 -17.76 3.48 -1.25
C ALA A 113 -18.43 4.24 -2.38
N GLY A 114 -19.71 4.01 -2.59
CA GLY A 114 -20.46 4.63 -3.68
C GLY A 114 -19.96 4.27 -5.07
N ASN A 115 -19.26 3.13 -5.21
CA ASN A 115 -18.67 2.73 -6.47
C ASN A 115 -19.52 1.64 -7.14
N ALA A 116 -20.02 1.94 -8.32
CA ALA A 116 -20.81 0.99 -9.13
C ALA A 116 -20.28 0.84 -10.55
N SER A 117 -19.14 1.45 -10.86
CA SER A 117 -18.51 1.40 -12.19
C SER A 117 -17.02 1.11 -12.04
N ALA A 118 -16.38 0.73 -13.14
CA ALA A 118 -14.99 0.30 -13.14
C ALA A 118 -14.04 1.36 -12.54
N ALA A 119 -13.22 0.93 -11.59
CA ALA A 119 -12.15 1.71 -10.99
C ALA A 119 -10.86 0.92 -11.11
N LEU A 120 -9.90 1.45 -11.85
CA LEU A 120 -8.62 0.79 -12.09
C LEU A 120 -7.60 1.24 -11.04
N LEU A 121 -7.09 0.28 -10.27
CA LEU A 121 -6.09 0.58 -9.25
C LEU A 121 -5.10 -0.58 -9.07
N ALA A 122 -3.96 -0.24 -8.49
CA ALA A 122 -2.91 -1.18 -8.13
C ALA A 122 -2.11 -0.58 -6.97
N ALA A 123 -1.38 -1.43 -6.23
CA ALA A 123 -0.50 -0.96 -5.18
C ALA A 123 0.73 -1.85 -5.05
N VAL A 124 1.85 -1.23 -4.73
CA VAL A 124 3.11 -1.91 -4.39
C VAL A 124 3.61 -1.40 -3.05
N ALA A 125 4.41 -2.21 -2.37
CA ALA A 125 5.18 -1.80 -1.21
C ALA A 125 6.65 -1.75 -1.59
N ILE A 126 7.34 -0.69 -1.19
CA ILE A 126 8.78 -0.55 -1.41
C ILE A 126 9.46 -0.67 -0.07
N LEU A 127 10.21 -1.75 0.12
CA LEU A 127 11.06 -1.95 1.29
C LEU A 127 12.41 -1.35 1.00
N GLY A 128 12.91 -0.56 1.94
CA GLY A 128 14.19 0.14 1.80
C GLY A 128 15.07 0.00 3.04
N ASP A 129 16.25 0.61 2.97
CA ASP A 129 17.24 0.53 4.04
C ASP A 129 17.50 -0.93 4.46
N PRO A 130 17.97 -1.78 3.51
CA PRO A 130 18.13 -3.20 3.77
C PRO A 130 19.31 -3.48 4.69
N GLN A 131 19.22 -4.55 5.48
CA GLN A 131 20.35 -5.05 6.27
C GLN A 131 21.46 -5.59 5.36
N LEU A 132 21.08 -6.15 4.22
CA LEU A 132 22.02 -6.70 3.24
C LEU A 132 21.70 -6.14 1.86
N ALA A 133 22.71 -5.63 1.18
CA ALA A 133 22.64 -5.16 -0.20
C ALA A 133 23.68 -5.90 -1.05
N PRO A 134 23.45 -6.06 -2.35
CA PRO A 134 22.27 -5.66 -3.12
C PRO A 134 21.04 -6.51 -2.77
N THR A 135 19.86 -5.91 -2.91
CA THR A 135 18.61 -6.64 -2.77
C THR A 135 18.39 -7.56 -3.98
N ALA A 136 17.51 -8.56 -3.81
CA ALA A 136 17.25 -9.53 -4.88
C ALA A 136 16.68 -8.86 -6.14
N ASN A 137 17.12 -9.34 -7.30
CA ASN A 137 16.60 -8.94 -8.60
C ASN A 137 16.51 -10.17 -9.50
N PRO A 138 15.30 -10.59 -9.96
CA PRO A 138 14.04 -9.90 -9.70
C PRO A 138 13.60 -10.01 -8.24
N PRO A 139 12.78 -9.05 -7.76
CA PRO A 139 12.23 -9.13 -6.40
C PRO A 139 11.43 -10.40 -6.19
N ALA A 140 11.60 -11.02 -5.03
CA ALA A 140 10.87 -12.22 -4.68
C ALA A 140 9.45 -11.90 -4.20
#